data_07cf245298a97a2b2b0c22f1b98dc24c
#
_entry.id   07cf245298a97a2b2b0c22f1b98dc24c
#
_cell.length_a   1.000
_cell.length_b   1.000
_cell.length_c   1.000
_cell.angle_alpha   90.00
_cell.angle_beta   90.00
_cell.angle_gamma   90.00
#
_symmetry.space_group_name_H-M   'P 1'
#
loop_
_entity.id
_entity.type
_entity.pdbx_description
1 polymer ?
#
loop_
_entity_poly.entity_id
_entity_poly.type
_entity_poly.pdbx_seq_one_letter_code
_entity_poly.pdbx_strand_id
1 'polypeptide(L)'
;RDRLRSRGLGDVYKRQGEDNELKNYAIGQRVNVSGTLTFKKRGDNLYFNLSASDVSLSASNEDSIKGEMHFRGKTGKHIEEKTDKKGKDFLQFSGFSTEKVNDGFEYLWVRFFGFDCKREEWLQPQTGIEVKGEMELSVYNDKLNLACKVSEMSEYVKPAYNSNN
;
A
#
# COMPACT_ATOMS: atom_id res chain seq x y z
N ARG A 1 21.11 -5.37 -14.11
CA ARG A 1 20.13 -4.97 -13.06
C ARG A 1 19.94 -3.47 -13.12
N ASP A 2 19.13 -3.05 -14.04
CA ASP A 2 18.86 -1.65 -14.25
C ASP A 2 17.88 -1.14 -13.21
N ARG A 3 18.41 -0.36 -12.26
CA ARG A 3 17.59 0.48 -11.42
C ARG A 3 17.07 1.62 -12.29
N LEU A 4 15.80 1.60 -12.60
CA LEU A 4 15.15 2.78 -13.13
C LEU A 4 15.20 3.86 -12.05
N ARG A 5 16.16 4.75 -12.14
CA ARG A 5 16.24 5.92 -11.25
C ARG A 5 15.42 7.03 -11.85
N SER A 6 14.25 7.25 -11.32
CA SER A 6 13.55 8.52 -11.49
C SER A 6 13.45 9.20 -10.14
N ARG A 7 13.47 10.52 -10.12
CA ARG A 7 13.24 11.28 -8.90
C ARG A 7 11.76 11.11 -8.48
N GLY A 8 11.53 10.70 -7.24
CA GLY A 8 10.20 10.48 -6.69
C GLY A 8 9.81 9.01 -6.56
N LEU A 9 8.59 8.65 -6.93
CA LEU A 9 8.05 7.30 -6.77
C LEU A 9 8.87 6.21 -7.49
N GLY A 10 9.49 6.54 -8.61
CA GLY A 10 10.27 5.59 -9.38
C GLY A 10 11.57 5.13 -8.72
N ASP A 11 12.08 5.86 -7.71
CA ASP A 11 13.38 5.55 -7.10
C ASP A 11 13.34 4.34 -6.18
N VAL A 12 12.17 3.95 -5.72
CA VAL A 12 12.01 2.87 -4.74
C VAL A 12 11.34 1.63 -5.32
N TYR A 13 11.10 1.61 -6.61
CA TYR A 13 10.45 0.45 -7.20
C TYR A 13 11.35 -0.35 -8.13
N LYS A 14 11.17 -1.66 -8.10
CA LYS A 14 11.92 -2.60 -8.90
C LYS A 14 10.95 -3.51 -9.65
N ARG A 15 11.11 -3.57 -10.95
CA ARG A 15 10.34 -4.49 -11.78
C ARG A 15 11.01 -5.87 -11.78
N GLN A 16 10.17 -6.92 -11.67
CA GLN A 16 10.53 -8.29 -12.01
C GLN A 16 9.72 -8.71 -13.23
N GLY A 17 10.41 -9.14 -14.28
CA GLY A 17 9.80 -9.62 -15.52
C GLY A 17 10.80 -10.49 -16.26
N GLU A 18 10.32 -11.17 -17.27
CA GLU A 18 11.20 -11.95 -18.14
C GLU A 18 12.07 -11.01 -19.01
N ASP A 19 13.33 -11.39 -19.23
CA ASP A 19 14.29 -10.60 -20.01
C ASP A 19 13.79 -10.28 -21.42
N ASN A 20 12.97 -11.17 -22.00
CA ASN A 20 12.41 -10.99 -23.33
C ASN A 20 11.45 -9.81 -23.43
N GLU A 21 10.71 -9.49 -22.37
CA GLU A 21 9.81 -8.36 -22.34
C GLU A 21 10.55 -7.02 -22.27
N LEU A 22 11.73 -7.00 -21.64
CA LEU A 22 12.54 -5.80 -21.49
C LEU A 22 13.22 -5.36 -22.78
N LYS A 23 13.42 -6.26 -23.75
CA LYS A 23 14.09 -5.96 -25.03
C LYS A 23 13.26 -5.09 -25.97
N ASN A 24 11.95 -5.02 -25.76
CA ASN A 24 11.05 -4.24 -26.61
C ASN A 24 10.98 -2.76 -26.25
N TYR A 25 11.67 -2.34 -25.18
CA TYR A 25 11.59 -0.98 -24.65
C TYR A 25 12.96 -0.34 -24.57
N ALA A 26 13.05 0.92 -24.99
CA ALA A 26 14.27 1.71 -24.91
C ALA A 26 14.33 2.48 -23.58
N ILE A 27 15.56 2.83 -23.17
CA ILE A 27 15.80 3.68 -22.00
C ILE A 27 15.13 5.05 -22.22
N GLY A 28 14.42 5.53 -21.20
CA GLY A 28 13.72 6.82 -21.23
C GLY A 28 12.29 6.77 -21.72
N GLN A 29 11.83 5.63 -22.24
CA GLN A 29 10.43 5.45 -22.59
C GLN A 29 9.56 5.27 -21.35
N ARG A 30 8.36 5.86 -21.38
CA ARG A 30 7.35 5.61 -20.35
C ARG A 30 6.54 4.38 -20.70
N VAL A 31 6.31 3.56 -19.69
CA VAL A 31 5.55 2.32 -19.83
C VAL A 31 4.44 2.26 -18.79
N ASN A 32 3.33 1.65 -19.17
CA ASN A 32 2.30 1.19 -18.23
C ASN A 32 2.59 -0.25 -17.86
N VAL A 33 2.69 -0.51 -16.57
CA VAL A 33 2.91 -1.86 -16.07
C VAL A 33 1.74 -2.23 -15.16
N SER A 34 1.08 -3.31 -15.49
CA SER A 34 0.01 -3.90 -14.67
C SER A 34 0.50 -5.16 -13.99
N GLY A 35 0.09 -5.39 -12.77
CA GLY A 35 0.50 -6.56 -12.03
C GLY A 35 0.14 -6.48 -10.55
N THR A 36 0.82 -7.30 -9.76
CA THR A 36 0.61 -7.36 -8.31
C THR A 36 1.78 -6.71 -7.59
N LEU A 37 1.45 -5.73 -6.73
CA LEU A 37 2.41 -5.08 -5.85
C LEU A 37 2.44 -5.75 -4.49
N THR A 38 3.65 -5.96 -3.99
CA THR A 38 3.89 -6.38 -2.62
C THR A 38 4.84 -5.39 -1.95
N PHE A 39 4.55 -5.03 -0.70
CA PHE A 39 5.32 -4.05 0.05
C PHE A 39 6.13 -4.72 1.15
N LYS A 40 7.33 -4.20 1.37
CA LYS A 40 8.22 -4.63 2.44
C LYS A 40 8.85 -3.43 3.12
N LYS A 41 8.84 -3.42 4.44
CA LYS A 41 9.53 -2.41 5.25
C LYS A 41 10.86 -2.99 5.74
N ARG A 42 11.94 -2.20 5.60
CA ARG A 42 13.27 -2.54 6.13
C ARG A 42 13.89 -1.27 6.70
N GLY A 43 13.99 -1.21 8.04
CA GLY A 43 14.41 0.01 8.72
C GLY A 43 13.46 1.17 8.41
N ASP A 44 14.01 2.28 7.95
CA ASP A 44 13.23 3.48 7.57
C ASP A 44 12.74 3.46 6.13
N ASN A 45 13.06 2.43 5.37
CA ASN A 45 12.77 2.36 3.94
C ASN A 45 11.60 1.44 3.64
N LEU A 46 10.69 1.94 2.82
CA LEU A 46 9.62 1.17 2.23
C LEU A 46 10.02 0.72 0.82
N TYR A 47 10.02 -0.56 0.61
CA TYR A 47 10.29 -1.18 -0.69
C TYR A 47 9.02 -1.84 -1.22
N PHE A 48 8.90 -1.88 -2.53
CA PHE A 48 7.84 -2.65 -3.15
C PHE A 48 8.34 -3.36 -4.41
N ASN A 49 7.74 -4.52 -4.68
CA ASN A 49 7.99 -5.31 -5.87
C ASN A 49 6.71 -5.38 -6.69
N LEU A 50 6.86 -5.20 -7.99
CA LEU A 50 5.78 -5.37 -8.95
C LEU A 50 6.02 -6.65 -9.75
N SER A 51 5.13 -7.62 -9.57
CA SER A 51 5.07 -8.80 -10.43
C SER A 51 4.20 -8.44 -11.62
N ALA A 52 4.85 -8.16 -12.75
CA ALA A 52 4.16 -7.65 -13.93
C ALA A 52 3.39 -8.76 -14.67
N SER A 53 2.15 -8.50 -14.99
CA SER A 53 1.32 -9.33 -15.87
C SER A 53 1.22 -8.76 -17.28
N ASP A 54 1.32 -7.45 -17.42
CA ASP A 54 1.25 -6.75 -18.71
C ASP A 54 2.11 -5.49 -18.71
N VAL A 55 2.69 -5.18 -19.86
CA VAL A 55 3.51 -3.96 -20.07
C VAL A 55 3.17 -3.38 -21.43
N SER A 56 2.91 -2.08 -21.46
CA SER A 56 2.66 -1.33 -22.71
C SER A 56 3.29 0.05 -22.66
N LEU A 57 3.49 0.66 -23.81
CA LEU A 57 3.95 2.04 -23.89
C LEU A 57 2.88 2.98 -23.34
N SER A 58 3.31 3.96 -22.54
CA SER A 58 2.41 4.95 -21.94
C SER A 58 2.41 6.25 -22.73
N ALA A 59 1.22 6.78 -22.98
CA ALA A 59 1.04 8.12 -23.53
C ALA A 59 1.04 9.22 -22.45
N SER A 60 1.01 8.85 -21.19
CA SER A 60 1.03 9.80 -20.07
C SER A 60 2.40 10.41 -19.87
N ASN A 61 2.45 11.70 -19.50
CA ASN A 61 3.67 12.39 -19.12
C ASN A 61 3.94 12.39 -17.63
N GLU A 62 3.07 11.74 -16.84
CA GLU A 62 3.14 11.72 -15.38
C GLU A 62 3.35 10.31 -14.87
N ASP A 63 4.13 10.21 -13.77
CA ASP A 63 4.27 8.97 -13.03
C ASP A 63 3.07 8.80 -12.11
N SER A 64 2.46 7.63 -12.12
CA SER A 64 1.37 7.31 -11.22
C SER A 64 1.38 5.83 -10.83
N ILE A 65 0.95 5.56 -9.61
CA ILE A 65 0.73 4.20 -9.12
C ILE A 65 -0.69 4.17 -8.57
N LYS A 66 -1.53 3.32 -9.15
CA LYS A 66 -2.93 3.14 -8.74
C LYS A 66 -3.25 1.66 -8.66
N GLY A 67 -4.15 1.30 -7.79
CA GLY A 67 -4.61 -0.07 -7.70
C GLY A 67 -5.51 -0.31 -6.52
N GLU A 68 -6.08 -1.49 -6.50
CA GLU A 68 -6.84 -1.97 -5.35
C GLU A 68 -5.87 -2.45 -4.27
N MET A 69 -6.17 -2.08 -3.03
CA MET A 69 -5.45 -2.55 -1.86
C MET A 69 -6.31 -3.53 -1.08
N HIS A 70 -5.70 -4.63 -0.70
CA HIS A 70 -6.22 -5.53 0.31
C HIS A 70 -5.24 -5.54 1.49
N PHE A 71 -5.70 -5.05 2.61
CA PHE A 71 -4.90 -4.93 3.83
C PHE A 71 -5.48 -5.79 4.94
N ARG A 72 -4.59 -6.43 5.67
CA ARG A 72 -4.92 -7.20 6.86
C ARG A 72 -3.87 -6.92 7.94
N GLY A 73 -4.32 -6.47 9.09
CA GLY A 73 -3.41 -6.08 10.17
C GLY A 73 -4.17 -5.58 11.39
N LYS A 74 -3.58 -4.64 12.11
CA LYS A 74 -4.18 -4.04 13.30
C LYS A 74 -4.27 -2.52 13.17
N THR A 75 -5.28 -1.94 13.80
CA THR A 75 -5.40 -0.48 13.90
C THR A 75 -4.33 0.10 14.81
N GLY A 76 -3.90 1.31 14.52
CA GLY A 76 -3.07 2.12 15.40
C GLY A 76 -3.85 2.67 16.59
N LYS A 77 -3.21 3.57 17.34
CA LYS A 77 -3.79 4.15 18.55
C LYS A 77 -4.89 5.19 18.30
N HIS A 78 -4.80 5.88 17.16
CA HIS A 78 -5.67 7.01 16.85
C HIS A 78 -6.65 6.66 15.77
N ILE A 79 -7.92 6.81 16.08
CA ILE A 79 -9.03 6.69 15.14
C ILE A 79 -9.83 7.97 15.27
N GLU A 80 -9.92 8.73 14.19
CA GLU A 80 -10.50 10.07 14.19
C GLU A 80 -11.70 10.16 13.24
N GLU A 81 -12.78 10.73 13.74
CA GLU A 81 -13.89 11.18 12.89
C GLU A 81 -13.68 12.67 12.60
N LYS A 82 -13.60 13.02 11.33
CA LYS A 82 -13.35 14.38 10.87
C LYS A 82 -14.44 14.85 9.93
N THR A 83 -14.56 16.16 9.80
CA THR A 83 -15.45 16.78 8.84
C THR A 83 -14.62 17.56 7.83
N ASP A 84 -14.88 17.38 6.54
CA ASP A 84 -14.19 18.09 5.49
C ASP A 84 -14.70 19.54 5.34
N LYS A 85 -14.07 20.31 4.44
CA LYS A 85 -14.44 21.71 4.19
C LYS A 85 -15.86 21.87 3.63
N LYS A 86 -16.42 20.80 3.08
CA LYS A 86 -17.79 20.78 2.52
C LYS A 86 -18.83 20.29 3.51
N GLY A 87 -18.44 20.03 4.76
CA GLY A 87 -19.32 19.53 5.81
C GLY A 87 -19.60 18.04 5.76
N LYS A 88 -18.86 17.27 4.97
CA LYS A 88 -18.98 15.81 4.95
C LYS A 88 -18.08 15.16 5.98
N ASP A 89 -18.63 14.22 6.71
CA ASP A 89 -17.87 13.45 7.68
C ASP A 89 -17.05 12.36 7.01
N PHE A 90 -15.83 12.15 7.52
CA PHE A 90 -14.97 11.06 7.09
C PHE A 90 -14.21 10.48 8.27
N LEU A 91 -13.85 9.21 8.12
CA LEU A 91 -13.08 8.47 9.10
C LEU A 91 -11.62 8.44 8.68
N GLN A 92 -10.71 8.75 9.60
CA GLN A 92 -9.27 8.69 9.38
C GLN A 92 -8.61 7.89 10.49
N PHE A 93 -7.85 6.88 10.11
CA PHE A 93 -7.07 6.08 11.04
C PHE A 93 -5.85 5.48 10.34
N SER A 94 -4.94 4.96 11.14
CA SER A 94 -3.78 4.22 10.61
C SER A 94 -3.86 2.77 11.05
N GLY A 95 -3.34 1.89 10.22
CA GLY A 95 -3.18 0.49 10.54
C GLY A 95 -1.78 0.02 10.21
N PHE A 96 -1.37 -1.08 10.79
CA PHE A 96 -0.08 -1.68 10.55
C PHE A 96 -0.19 -3.18 10.36
N SER A 97 0.64 -3.69 9.48
CA SER A 97 0.93 -5.11 9.36
C SER A 97 2.34 -5.38 9.86
N THR A 98 2.56 -6.55 10.39
CA THR A 98 3.87 -6.96 10.90
C THR A 98 4.45 -8.08 10.05
N GLU A 99 5.75 -8.01 9.81
CA GLU A 99 6.52 -9.07 9.17
C GLU A 99 7.66 -9.44 10.10
N LYS A 100 7.83 -10.74 10.37
CA LYS A 100 8.98 -11.22 11.11
C LYS A 100 10.20 -11.24 10.19
N VAL A 101 11.23 -10.55 10.60
CA VAL A 101 12.50 -10.45 9.85
C VAL A 101 13.66 -10.76 10.79
N ASN A 102 14.35 -11.86 10.54
CA ASN A 102 15.41 -12.36 11.43
C ASN A 102 14.91 -12.48 12.89
N ASP A 103 15.52 -11.76 13.83
CA ASP A 103 15.17 -11.79 15.26
C ASP A 103 14.18 -10.70 15.67
N GLY A 104 13.67 -9.94 14.73
CA GLY A 104 12.79 -8.80 15.00
C GLY A 104 11.55 -8.77 14.12
N PHE A 105 10.85 -7.64 14.20
CA PHE A 105 9.67 -7.39 13.40
C PHE A 105 9.80 -6.07 12.66
N GLU A 106 9.30 -6.04 11.43
CA GLU A 106 9.10 -4.81 10.67
C GLU A 106 7.61 -4.47 10.62
N TYR A 107 7.30 -3.18 10.70
CA TYR A 107 5.94 -2.67 10.74
C TYR A 107 5.66 -1.86 9.49
N LEU A 108 4.69 -2.28 8.70
CA LEU A 108 4.21 -1.53 7.56
C LEU A 108 2.96 -0.74 7.95
N TRP A 109 3.06 0.59 7.93
CA TRP A 109 1.97 1.49 8.27
C TRP A 109 1.23 1.97 7.03
N VAL A 110 -0.08 1.95 7.11
CA VAL A 110 -0.98 2.46 6.07
C VAL A 110 -1.96 3.44 6.71
N ARG A 111 -2.17 4.57 6.05
CA ARG A 111 -3.17 5.54 6.46
C ARG A 111 -4.47 5.28 5.71
N PHE A 112 -5.57 5.15 6.43
CA PHE A 112 -6.88 4.84 5.88
C PHE A 112 -7.80 6.04 5.96
N PHE A 113 -8.55 6.28 4.87
CA PHE A 113 -9.57 7.31 4.77
C PHE A 113 -10.88 6.64 4.36
N GLY A 114 -11.88 6.73 5.23
CA GLY A 114 -13.23 6.25 4.96
C GLY A 114 -14.17 7.42 4.72
N PHE A 115 -14.48 7.73 3.46
CA PHE A 115 -15.45 8.75 3.10
C PHE A 115 -16.84 8.15 3.18
N ASP A 116 -17.79 8.94 3.70
CA ASP A 116 -19.18 8.51 3.94
C ASP A 116 -19.31 7.29 4.86
N CYS A 117 -18.27 7.02 5.67
CA CYS A 117 -18.24 5.95 6.65
C CYS A 117 -18.38 6.50 8.06
N LYS A 118 -19.21 5.84 8.85
CA LYS A 118 -19.28 6.07 10.29
C LYS A 118 -18.38 5.06 11.00
N ARG A 119 -17.80 5.49 12.13
CA ARG A 119 -17.04 4.59 12.98
C ARG A 119 -17.96 3.52 13.57
N GLU A 120 -17.65 2.26 13.27
CA GLU A 120 -18.35 1.14 13.87
C GLU A 120 -17.82 0.81 15.25
N GLU A 121 -18.64 0.18 16.09
CA GLU A 121 -18.29 -0.12 17.50
C GLU A 121 -17.07 -1.04 17.61
N TRP A 122 -16.89 -1.97 16.68
CA TRP A 122 -15.74 -2.88 16.68
C TRP A 122 -14.42 -2.18 16.33
N LEU A 123 -14.47 -1.01 15.69
CA LEU A 123 -13.27 -0.27 15.27
C LEU A 123 -12.66 0.48 16.44
N GLN A 124 -11.78 -0.20 17.14
CA GLN A 124 -11.07 0.29 18.32
C GLN A 124 -9.56 0.25 18.08
N PRO A 125 -8.76 1.00 18.87
CA PRO A 125 -7.32 0.90 18.80
C PRO A 125 -6.81 -0.54 18.99
N GLN A 126 -5.80 -0.92 18.21
CA GLN A 126 -5.15 -2.23 18.24
C GLN A 126 -6.08 -3.42 17.95
N THR A 127 -7.15 -3.17 17.24
CA THR A 127 -8.08 -4.20 16.78
C THR A 127 -7.64 -4.76 15.43
N GLY A 128 -7.81 -6.07 15.22
CA GLY A 128 -7.57 -6.70 13.93
C GLY A 128 -8.56 -6.20 12.88
N ILE A 129 -8.04 -5.80 11.72
CA ILE A 129 -8.86 -5.29 10.61
C ILE A 129 -8.49 -5.93 9.29
N GLU A 130 -9.49 -6.04 8.43
CA GLU A 130 -9.34 -6.33 7.02
C GLU A 130 -9.98 -5.20 6.22
N VAL A 131 -9.19 -4.58 5.35
CA VAL A 131 -9.61 -3.42 4.57
C VAL A 131 -9.39 -3.67 3.10
N LYS A 132 -10.37 -3.33 2.29
CA LYS A 132 -10.26 -3.26 0.83
C LYS A 132 -10.55 -1.85 0.39
N GLY A 133 -9.79 -1.37 -0.57
CA GLY A 133 -9.98 -0.03 -1.07
C GLY A 133 -9.00 0.32 -2.18
N GLU A 134 -8.96 1.59 -2.50
CA GLU A 134 -8.08 2.15 -3.52
C GLU A 134 -6.77 2.62 -2.86
N MET A 135 -5.66 2.13 -3.38
CA MET A 135 -4.33 2.50 -2.91
C MET A 135 -3.92 3.88 -3.43
N GLU A 136 -3.35 4.68 -2.54
CA GLU A 136 -2.67 5.92 -2.89
C GLU A 136 -1.23 5.87 -2.36
N LEU A 137 -0.28 6.11 -3.25
CA LEU A 137 1.12 6.15 -2.92
C LEU A 137 1.66 7.55 -3.21
N SER A 138 2.26 8.18 -2.20
CA SER A 138 2.79 9.54 -2.31
C SER A 138 4.17 9.64 -1.68
N VAL A 139 4.91 10.67 -2.07
CA VAL A 139 6.21 11.01 -1.47
C VAL A 139 6.07 12.31 -0.70
N TYR A 140 6.47 12.28 0.57
CA TYR A 140 6.49 13.43 1.44
C TYR A 140 7.78 13.44 2.26
N ASN A 141 8.53 14.56 2.25
CA ASN A 141 9.84 14.66 2.91
C ASN A 141 10.79 13.52 2.52
N ASP A 142 10.90 13.22 1.24
CA ASP A 142 11.71 12.14 0.67
C ASP A 142 11.35 10.73 1.19
N LYS A 143 10.21 10.58 1.85
CA LYS A 143 9.69 9.30 2.32
C LYS A 143 8.44 8.90 1.58
N LEU A 144 8.35 7.61 1.30
CA LEU A 144 7.20 7.01 0.67
C LEU A 144 6.08 6.81 1.69
N ASN A 145 4.90 7.33 1.40
CA ASN A 145 3.71 7.20 2.24
C ASN A 145 2.65 6.38 1.51
N LEU A 146 2.12 5.40 2.20
CA LEU A 146 1.09 4.53 1.69
C LEU A 146 -0.24 4.86 2.37
N ALA A 147 -1.25 5.14 1.55
CA ALA A 147 -2.60 5.43 2.00
C ALA A 147 -3.62 4.57 1.23
N CYS A 148 -4.79 4.43 1.80
CA CYS A 148 -5.88 3.68 1.21
C CYS A 148 -7.20 4.41 1.43
N LYS A 149 -7.94 4.62 0.35
CA LYS A 149 -9.33 5.05 0.40
C LYS A 149 -10.21 3.82 0.59
N VAL A 150 -10.83 3.70 1.75
CA VAL A 150 -11.57 2.50 2.15
C VAL A 150 -12.83 2.32 1.31
N SER A 151 -13.02 1.16 0.71
CA SER A 151 -14.27 0.73 0.09
C SER A 151 -15.06 -0.20 1.01
N GLU A 152 -14.37 -1.14 1.62
CA GLU A 152 -14.94 -2.10 2.56
C GLU A 152 -13.97 -2.35 3.71
N MET A 153 -14.49 -2.51 4.90
CA MET A 153 -13.71 -2.93 6.06
C MET A 153 -14.52 -3.80 7.00
N SER A 154 -13.82 -4.71 7.67
CA SER A 154 -14.40 -5.61 8.65
C SER A 154 -13.39 -5.91 9.76
N GLU A 155 -13.91 -6.33 10.90
CA GLU A 155 -13.06 -6.86 11.97
C GLU A 155 -12.42 -8.16 11.49
N TYR A 156 -11.13 -8.29 11.72
CA TYR A 156 -10.39 -9.51 11.44
C TYR A 156 -9.93 -10.16 12.73
N VAL A 157 -10.47 -11.33 12.99
CA VAL A 157 -10.05 -12.16 14.13
C VAL A 157 -9.11 -13.24 13.60
N LYS A 158 -7.85 -13.17 14.03
CA LYS A 158 -6.86 -14.19 13.63
C LYS A 158 -7.32 -15.54 14.16
N PRO A 159 -7.41 -16.59 13.33
CA PRO A 159 -7.75 -17.93 13.80
C PRO A 159 -6.81 -18.37 14.90
N ALA A 160 -7.36 -18.96 15.96
CA ALA A 160 -6.57 -19.52 17.03
C ALA A 160 -5.68 -20.64 16.48
N TYR A 161 -4.36 -20.56 16.77
CA TYR A 161 -3.44 -21.62 16.42
C TYR A 161 -3.75 -22.85 17.29
N ASN A 162 -4.38 -23.86 16.70
CA ASN A 162 -4.58 -25.12 17.38
C ASN A 162 -3.24 -25.88 17.38
N SER A 163 -2.55 -25.81 18.52
CA SER A 163 -1.32 -26.57 18.75
C SER A 163 -1.60 -28.05 19.10
N ASN A 164 -2.76 -28.58 18.75
CA ASN A 164 -3.10 -29.97 18.95
C ASN A 164 -2.63 -30.80 17.77
N ASN A 165 -1.35 -31.07 17.77
CA ASN A 165 -0.75 -32.26 17.13
C ASN A 165 0.57 -32.57 17.78
#